data_39d78625db6c46fc97bbcdfa15444c4a
#
_entry.id   39d78625db6c46fc97bbcdfa15444c4a
#
_cell.length_a   1.000
_cell.length_b   1.000
_cell.length_c   1.000
_cell.angle_alpha   90.00
_cell.angle_beta   90.00
_cell.angle_gamma   90.00
#
_symmetry.space_group_name_H-M   'P 1'
#
loop_
_entity.id
_entity.type
_entity.pdbx_description
1 polymer ?
#
loop_
_entity_poly.entity_id
_entity_poly.type
_entity_poly.pdbx_seq_one_letter_code
_entity_poly.pdbx_strand_id
1 'polypeptide(L)'
;MATFPSISPTYGTRKTSAPRIRTTRLGDGYEFRALFGLPLTQDPKIYDLTFNVTETNADVIEGFLRSRVNDQASFTFTPPAEGFTKTGTYSQSTTTSTITIANHGLAIGDVVTIDYTSGSATDGSFAIATTADVNTFTVTAANSATNSGNVSVTLSGAGQYVCQSWTKTIPYVDRAIINCTFREVFEP
;
A
#
# COMPACT_ATOMS: atom_id res chain seq x y z
N MET A 1 8.57 -12.54 7.38
CA MET A 1 7.41 -12.63 6.47
C MET A 1 7.91 -12.96 5.07
N ALA A 2 7.23 -13.80 4.33
CA ALA A 2 7.62 -14.13 2.95
C ALA A 2 7.15 -13.04 1.97
N THR A 3 7.94 -12.81 0.93
CA THR A 3 7.60 -11.83 -0.12
C THR A 3 7.18 -12.59 -1.37
N PHE A 4 6.12 -12.13 -2.04
CA PHE A 4 5.68 -12.68 -3.31
C PHE A 4 6.80 -12.58 -4.37
N PRO A 5 6.97 -13.56 -5.25
CA PRO A 5 7.98 -13.51 -6.31
C PRO A 5 7.89 -12.23 -7.15
N SER A 6 9.03 -11.71 -7.62
CA SER A 6 9.10 -10.48 -8.44
C SER A 6 8.56 -10.71 -9.86
N ILE A 7 7.32 -11.16 -9.95
CA ILE A 7 6.58 -11.41 -11.18
C ILE A 7 5.39 -10.46 -11.21
N SER A 8 5.36 -9.56 -12.19
CA SER A 8 4.29 -8.57 -12.30
C SER A 8 3.02 -9.19 -12.90
N PRO A 9 1.84 -8.86 -12.38
CA PRO A 9 0.59 -9.23 -13.01
C PRO A 9 0.40 -8.49 -14.34
N THR A 10 -0.44 -9.06 -15.18
CA THR A 10 -0.85 -8.44 -16.46
C THR A 10 -1.74 -7.23 -16.18
N TYR A 11 -1.75 -6.24 -17.08
CA TYR A 11 -2.69 -5.12 -17.01
C TYR A 11 -4.14 -5.61 -16.95
N GLY A 12 -5.01 -4.82 -16.30
CA GLY A 12 -6.40 -5.20 -16.04
C GLY A 12 -6.65 -5.67 -14.62
N THR A 13 -5.69 -5.46 -13.71
CA THR A 13 -5.87 -5.67 -12.27
C THR A 13 -7.09 -4.91 -11.76
N ARG A 14 -8.00 -5.61 -11.08
CA ARG A 14 -9.15 -5.02 -10.43
C ARG A 14 -8.87 -4.87 -8.94
N LYS A 15 -9.07 -3.65 -8.43
CA LYS A 15 -9.03 -3.34 -7.00
C LYS A 15 -10.45 -3.13 -6.49
N THR A 16 -10.81 -3.81 -5.43
CA THR A 16 -12.10 -3.66 -4.74
C THR A 16 -11.84 -3.21 -3.31
N SER A 17 -12.47 -2.10 -2.92
CA SER A 17 -12.52 -1.65 -1.53
C SER A 17 -13.70 -2.32 -0.82
N ALA A 18 -13.48 -2.81 0.38
CA ALA A 18 -14.49 -3.50 1.19
C ALA A 18 -14.55 -2.91 2.61
N PRO A 19 -14.95 -1.62 2.76
CA PRO A 19 -14.94 -0.95 4.04
C PRO A 19 -15.87 -1.64 5.05
N ARG A 20 -15.37 -1.86 6.26
CA ARG A 20 -16.11 -2.47 7.36
C ARG A 20 -16.92 -1.42 8.09
N ILE A 21 -18.14 -1.17 7.64
CA ILE A 21 -19.05 -0.19 8.24
C ILE A 21 -20.15 -0.93 8.98
N ARG A 22 -20.35 -0.56 10.25
CA ARG A 22 -21.52 -0.99 11.00
C ARG A 22 -22.58 0.11 10.96
N THR A 23 -23.72 -0.21 10.37
CA THR A 23 -24.86 0.71 10.25
C THR A 23 -26.01 0.23 11.11
N THR A 24 -26.57 1.12 11.94
CA THR A 24 -27.81 0.90 12.68
C THR A 24 -28.84 1.92 12.23
N ARG A 25 -30.00 1.45 11.77
CA ARG A 25 -31.12 2.33 11.40
C ARG A 25 -32.06 2.49 12.60
N LEU A 26 -32.40 3.72 12.92
CA LEU A 26 -33.36 4.10 13.94
C LEU A 26 -34.76 4.25 13.31
N GLY A 27 -35.80 4.10 14.12
CA GLY A 27 -37.20 4.07 13.63
C GLY A 27 -37.71 5.38 13.02
N ASP A 28 -37.00 6.47 13.20
CA ASP A 28 -37.27 7.81 12.64
C ASP A 28 -36.58 8.07 11.28
N GLY A 29 -35.90 7.06 10.73
CA GLY A 29 -35.18 7.16 9.45
C GLY A 29 -33.72 7.60 9.59
N TYR A 30 -33.24 7.93 10.78
CA TYR A 30 -31.83 8.22 11.02
C TYR A 30 -30.97 6.94 10.92
N GLU A 31 -29.80 7.10 10.33
CA GLU A 31 -28.80 6.04 10.19
C GLU A 31 -27.56 6.40 11.02
N PHE A 32 -27.25 5.59 12.02
CA PHE A 32 -26.02 5.70 12.79
C PHE A 32 -24.97 4.80 12.18
N ARG A 33 -23.81 5.37 11.83
CA ARG A 33 -22.64 4.67 11.30
C ARG A 33 -21.51 4.72 12.31
N ALA A 34 -21.00 3.57 12.68
CA ALA A 34 -19.87 3.45 13.60
C ALA A 34 -18.67 2.80 12.92
N LEU A 35 -17.49 3.34 13.20
CA LEU A 35 -16.22 2.71 12.91
C LEU A 35 -16.03 1.52 13.85
N PHE A 36 -15.55 0.40 13.33
CA PHE A 36 -15.28 -0.80 14.11
C PHE A 36 -13.80 -1.16 14.00
N GLY A 37 -13.01 -0.76 14.99
CA GLY A 37 -11.55 -0.92 15.03
C GLY A 37 -10.79 0.35 14.66
N LEU A 38 -9.52 0.18 14.27
CA LEU A 38 -8.65 1.30 13.90
C LEU A 38 -9.00 1.84 12.51
N PRO A 39 -9.05 3.17 12.31
CA PRO A 39 -9.40 3.78 11.02
C PRO A 39 -8.57 3.24 9.83
N LEU A 40 -7.28 3.01 10.03
CA LEU A 40 -6.36 2.53 8.99
C LEU A 40 -6.63 1.08 8.53
N THR A 41 -7.37 0.29 9.32
CA THR A 41 -7.66 -1.12 9.01
C THR A 41 -9.11 -1.37 8.58
N GLN A 42 -9.89 -0.31 8.36
CA GLN A 42 -11.33 -0.41 8.07
C GLN A 42 -11.65 -0.82 6.64
N ASP A 43 -10.72 -0.62 5.70
CA ASP A 43 -10.96 -0.85 4.29
C ASP A 43 -9.89 -1.79 3.69
N PRO A 44 -9.97 -3.10 4.01
CA PRO A 44 -9.07 -4.08 3.39
C PRO A 44 -9.32 -4.14 1.89
N LYS A 45 -8.25 -4.07 1.12
CA LYS A 45 -8.31 -4.11 -0.33
C LYS A 45 -8.32 -5.56 -0.83
N ILE A 46 -9.05 -5.77 -1.90
CA ILE A 46 -9.10 -7.05 -2.61
C ILE A 46 -8.64 -6.79 -4.04
N TYR A 47 -7.65 -7.57 -4.48
CA TYR A 47 -7.08 -7.48 -5.82
C TYR A 47 -7.37 -8.76 -6.59
N ASP A 48 -8.07 -8.64 -7.70
CA ASP A 48 -8.19 -9.71 -8.69
C ASP A 48 -7.04 -9.54 -9.69
N LEU A 49 -6.14 -10.51 -9.72
CA LEU A 49 -4.89 -10.49 -10.47
C LEU A 49 -4.88 -11.58 -11.51
N THR A 50 -4.36 -11.24 -12.69
CA THR A 50 -4.09 -12.20 -13.76
C THR A 50 -2.60 -12.14 -14.10
N PHE A 51 -1.94 -13.29 -14.08
CA PHE A 51 -0.56 -13.45 -14.50
C PHE A 51 -0.53 -14.27 -15.81
N ASN A 52 -0.10 -13.63 -16.90
CA ASN A 52 0.13 -14.30 -18.18
C ASN A 52 1.65 -14.45 -18.36
N VAL A 53 2.16 -15.61 -18.02
CA VAL A 53 3.59 -15.87 -17.84
C VAL A 53 4.00 -17.18 -18.50
N THR A 54 5.31 -17.48 -18.51
CA THR A 54 5.81 -18.80 -18.90
C THR A 54 5.36 -19.87 -17.89
N GLU A 55 5.30 -21.13 -18.30
CA GLU A 55 4.97 -22.24 -17.41
C GLU A 55 5.92 -22.29 -16.20
N THR A 56 7.22 -22.05 -16.41
CA THR A 56 8.21 -21.98 -15.32
C THR A 56 7.88 -20.92 -14.28
N ASN A 57 7.53 -19.71 -14.71
CA ASN A 57 7.13 -18.64 -13.79
C ASN A 57 5.80 -18.96 -13.10
N ALA A 58 4.88 -19.61 -13.80
CA ALA A 58 3.62 -20.05 -13.21
C ALA A 58 3.84 -21.08 -12.11
N ASP A 59 4.78 -22.02 -12.29
CA ASP A 59 5.15 -23.00 -11.27
C ASP A 59 5.77 -22.34 -10.03
N VAL A 60 6.57 -21.29 -10.22
CA VAL A 60 7.11 -20.48 -9.12
C VAL A 60 5.98 -19.80 -8.32
N ILE A 61 5.02 -19.19 -9.01
CA ILE A 61 3.86 -18.56 -8.35
C ILE A 61 3.05 -19.63 -7.60
N GLU A 62 2.72 -20.75 -8.26
CA GLU A 62 1.91 -21.79 -7.67
C GLU A 62 2.60 -22.44 -6.47
N GLY A 63 3.90 -22.72 -6.56
CA GLY A 63 4.71 -23.23 -5.45
C GLY A 63 4.73 -22.29 -4.26
N PHE A 64 4.87 -20.99 -4.51
CA PHE A 64 4.78 -19.96 -3.46
C PHE A 64 3.40 -19.95 -2.80
N LEU A 65 2.32 -19.88 -3.56
CA LEU A 65 0.96 -19.83 -3.01
C LEU A 65 0.61 -21.10 -2.22
N ARG A 66 1.02 -22.27 -2.70
CA ARG A 66 0.86 -23.54 -1.94
C ARG A 66 1.57 -23.51 -0.59
N SER A 67 2.80 -22.96 -0.54
CA SER A 67 3.52 -22.84 0.72
C SER A 67 2.78 -21.95 1.70
N ARG A 68 2.19 -20.83 1.24
CA ARG A 68 1.40 -19.91 2.09
C ARG A 68 0.08 -20.51 2.58
N VAL A 69 -0.57 -21.33 1.77
CA VAL A 69 -1.76 -22.08 2.22
C VAL A 69 -1.39 -23.13 3.29
N ASN A 70 -0.23 -23.78 3.16
CA ASN A 70 0.19 -24.80 4.11
C ASN A 70 0.54 -24.23 5.48
N ASP A 71 1.14 -23.06 5.55
CA ASP A 71 1.53 -22.40 6.81
C ASP A 71 0.51 -21.37 7.31
N GLN A 72 -0.58 -21.15 6.56
CA GLN A 72 -1.64 -20.17 6.86
C GLN A 72 -1.12 -18.74 7.04
N ALA A 73 0.08 -18.44 6.53
CA ALA A 73 0.75 -17.17 6.72
C ALA A 73 0.42 -16.17 5.59
N SER A 74 0.33 -14.91 5.96
CA SER A 74 0.31 -13.81 5.00
C SER A 74 1.65 -13.64 4.31
N PHE A 75 1.66 -12.90 3.22
CA PHE A 75 2.85 -12.56 2.46
C PHE A 75 2.83 -11.08 2.04
N THR A 76 4.02 -10.52 1.86
CA THR A 76 4.17 -9.16 1.33
C THR A 76 4.02 -9.17 -0.19
N PHE A 77 3.18 -8.30 -0.70
CA PHE A 77 3.00 -8.04 -2.12
C PHE A 77 2.82 -6.56 -2.38
N THR A 78 3.33 -6.06 -3.49
CA THR A 78 3.12 -4.69 -3.95
C THR A 78 2.22 -4.72 -5.19
N PRO A 79 0.94 -4.35 -5.06
CA PRO A 79 0.04 -4.28 -6.20
C PRO A 79 0.50 -3.23 -7.21
N PRO A 80 0.21 -3.42 -8.51
CA PRO A 80 0.49 -2.42 -9.53
C PRO A 80 -0.19 -1.08 -9.21
N ALA A 81 0.52 0.01 -9.45
CA ALA A 81 0.04 1.38 -9.22
C ALA A 81 -0.32 1.75 -7.76
N GLU A 82 0.02 0.89 -6.80
CA GLU A 82 -0.04 1.23 -5.39
C GLU A 82 1.35 1.71 -4.92
N GLY A 83 1.41 2.86 -4.38
CA GLY A 83 2.68 3.50 -4.07
C GLY A 83 3.17 4.43 -5.20
N PHE A 84 4.01 5.34 -4.81
CA PHE A 84 4.61 6.33 -5.72
C PHE A 84 5.92 6.86 -5.16
N THR A 85 6.71 7.45 -6.04
CA THR A 85 7.81 8.34 -5.66
C THR A 85 7.57 9.69 -6.33
N LYS A 86 7.53 10.76 -5.52
CA LYS A 86 7.32 12.13 -5.98
C LYS A 86 8.39 13.04 -5.40
N THR A 87 8.81 14.03 -6.18
CA THR A 87 9.77 15.04 -5.76
C THR A 87 9.08 16.35 -5.40
N GLY A 88 9.69 17.12 -4.51
CA GLY A 88 9.19 18.40 -4.09
C GLY A 88 10.21 19.18 -3.29
N THR A 89 9.75 20.08 -2.46
CA THR A 89 10.57 20.89 -1.57
C THR A 89 10.16 20.70 -0.13
N TYR A 90 11.07 20.99 0.78
CA TYR A 90 10.76 20.99 2.22
C TYR A 90 11.28 22.24 2.91
N SER A 91 10.67 22.55 4.03
CA SER A 91 11.13 23.54 4.98
C SER A 91 10.94 22.98 6.39
N GLN A 92 12.03 22.88 7.13
CA GLN A 92 12.01 22.42 8.51
C GLN A 92 12.17 23.61 9.46
N SER A 93 11.32 23.68 10.46
CA SER A 93 11.42 24.60 11.59
C SER A 93 11.25 23.79 12.86
N THR A 94 12.28 23.81 13.70
CA THR A 94 12.34 22.96 14.90
C THR A 94 12.24 21.47 14.51
N THR A 95 11.29 20.73 15.07
CA THR A 95 11.02 19.31 14.75
C THR A 95 9.92 19.13 13.72
N THR A 96 9.37 20.20 13.14
CA THR A 96 8.34 20.10 12.10
C THR A 96 8.97 20.29 10.74
N SER A 97 8.88 19.28 9.89
CA SER A 97 9.24 19.37 8.48
C SER A 97 7.98 19.49 7.66
N THR A 98 7.81 20.63 7.00
CA THR A 98 6.71 20.91 6.06
C THR A 98 7.17 20.56 4.65
N ILE A 99 6.46 19.68 3.97
CA ILE A 99 6.80 19.17 2.65
C ILE A 99 5.75 19.61 1.65
N THR A 100 6.21 20.13 0.51
CA THR A 100 5.35 20.61 -0.58
C THR A 100 5.58 19.74 -1.82
N ILE A 101 4.55 19.00 -2.21
CA ILE A 101 4.52 18.12 -3.39
C ILE A 101 3.15 18.23 -4.05
N ALA A 102 3.08 18.58 -5.31
CA ALA A 102 1.82 18.72 -6.04
C ALA A 102 0.98 17.43 -6.01
N ASN A 103 -0.27 17.57 -5.57
CA ASN A 103 -1.26 16.48 -5.51
C ASN A 103 -0.67 15.22 -4.84
N HIS A 104 -0.15 15.34 -3.63
CA HIS A 104 0.55 14.23 -2.97
C HIS A 104 -0.35 13.00 -2.72
N GLY A 105 -1.65 13.18 -2.46
CA GLY A 105 -2.60 12.08 -2.27
C GLY A 105 -2.41 11.28 -0.98
N LEU A 106 -1.64 11.81 -0.03
CA LEU A 106 -1.36 11.18 1.27
C LEU A 106 -2.43 11.54 2.30
N ALA A 107 -2.66 10.64 3.24
CA ALA A 107 -3.52 10.84 4.40
C ALA A 107 -2.71 10.90 5.71
N ILE A 108 -3.31 11.46 6.76
CA ILE A 108 -2.72 11.45 8.11
C ILE A 108 -2.54 10.01 8.56
N GLY A 109 -1.34 9.69 9.03
CA GLY A 109 -0.95 8.36 9.48
C GLY A 109 -0.29 7.48 8.41
N ASP A 110 -0.34 7.86 7.12
CA ASP A 110 0.46 7.16 6.10
C ASP A 110 1.95 7.24 6.45
N VAL A 111 2.67 6.15 6.22
CA VAL A 111 4.11 6.09 6.44
C VAL A 111 4.82 6.20 5.10
N VAL A 112 5.66 7.22 4.97
CA VAL A 112 6.44 7.50 3.77
C VAL A 112 7.93 7.43 4.06
N THR A 113 8.71 7.03 3.08
CA THR A 113 10.17 7.18 3.11
C THR A 113 10.54 8.51 2.47
N ILE A 114 11.27 9.33 3.19
CA ILE A 114 11.71 10.65 2.77
C ILE A 114 13.22 10.64 2.59
N ASP A 115 13.67 11.06 1.41
CA ASP A 115 15.06 11.31 1.03
C ASP A 115 15.20 12.81 0.78
N TYR A 116 15.94 13.50 1.63
CA TYR A 116 16.23 14.92 1.52
C TYR A 116 17.41 15.12 0.56
N THR A 117 17.11 15.29 -0.71
CA THR A 117 18.11 15.36 -1.80
C THR A 117 18.96 16.62 -1.79
N SER A 118 18.62 17.63 -0.97
CA SER A 118 19.44 18.80 -0.65
C SER A 118 19.07 19.36 0.71
N GLY A 119 19.97 20.15 1.29
CA GLY A 119 19.85 20.64 2.67
C GLY A 119 20.53 19.67 3.65
N SER A 120 20.18 19.73 4.91
CA SER A 120 20.82 18.95 5.99
C SER A 120 19.83 18.19 6.87
N ALA A 121 18.59 17.99 6.42
CA ALA A 121 17.62 17.16 7.12
C ALA A 121 18.00 15.68 7.00
N THR A 122 17.57 14.87 7.95
CA THR A 122 17.92 13.45 8.03
C THR A 122 16.86 12.61 7.34
N ASP A 123 17.31 11.77 6.41
CA ASP A 123 16.46 10.81 5.70
C ASP A 123 15.86 9.78 6.65
N GLY A 124 14.71 9.24 6.26
CA GLY A 124 14.08 8.21 7.06
C GLY A 124 12.65 7.91 6.67
N SER A 125 12.04 7.09 7.50
CA SER A 125 10.62 6.72 7.42
C SER A 125 9.82 7.54 8.42
N PHE A 126 8.80 8.24 7.95
CA PHE A 126 8.02 9.18 8.76
C PHE A 126 6.53 8.94 8.56
N ALA A 127 5.78 9.02 9.66
CA ALA A 127 4.32 9.09 9.58
C ALA A 127 3.88 10.52 9.27
N ILE A 128 2.88 10.66 8.41
CA ILE A 128 2.26 11.95 8.12
C ILE A 128 1.54 12.46 9.36
N ALA A 129 1.95 13.61 9.86
CA ALA A 129 1.38 14.23 11.05
C ALA A 129 0.14 15.07 10.73
N THR A 130 0.20 15.87 9.67
CA THR A 130 -0.92 16.69 9.19
C THR A 130 -0.91 16.78 7.67
N THR A 131 -2.08 16.97 7.07
CA THR A 131 -2.23 17.38 5.67
C THR A 131 -2.96 18.70 5.64
N ALA A 132 -2.23 19.79 5.33
CA ALA A 132 -2.80 21.13 5.31
C ALA A 132 -3.70 21.35 4.07
N ASP A 133 -3.26 20.83 2.94
CA ASP A 133 -3.98 20.86 1.67
C ASP A 133 -3.50 19.70 0.76
N VAL A 134 -3.97 19.66 -0.49
CA VAL A 134 -3.62 18.61 -1.47
C VAL A 134 -2.14 18.61 -1.89
N ASN A 135 -1.40 19.65 -1.56
CA ASN A 135 -0.01 19.86 -1.96
C ASN A 135 0.96 19.88 -0.78
N THR A 136 0.44 20.00 0.47
CA THR A 136 1.30 20.27 1.64
C THR A 136 0.94 19.35 2.80
N PHE A 137 1.95 18.71 3.35
CA PHE A 137 1.84 17.89 4.55
C PHE A 137 3.02 18.10 5.49
N THR A 138 2.90 17.66 6.73
CA THR A 138 3.98 17.74 7.71
C THR A 138 4.34 16.38 8.27
N VAL A 139 5.62 16.26 8.64
CA VAL A 139 6.14 15.12 9.41
C VAL A 139 6.94 15.64 10.61
N THR A 140 7.10 14.80 11.62
CA THR A 140 7.94 15.11 12.77
C THR A 140 9.35 14.61 12.52
N ALA A 141 10.28 15.54 12.35
CA ALA A 141 11.69 15.23 12.16
C ALA A 141 12.33 14.78 13.51
N ALA A 142 13.32 13.89 13.42
CA ALA A 142 14.01 13.38 14.60
C ALA A 142 14.83 14.45 15.34
N ASN A 143 15.35 15.44 14.61
CA ASN A 143 16.21 16.49 15.14
C ASN A 143 15.56 17.88 14.95
N SER A 144 15.74 18.74 15.95
CA SER A 144 15.34 20.14 15.84
C SER A 144 16.39 20.89 14.99
N ALA A 145 15.93 21.48 13.90
CA ALA A 145 16.76 22.25 12.99
C ALA A 145 15.95 23.30 12.23
N THR A 146 16.66 24.26 11.60
CA THR A 146 16.08 25.17 10.61
C THR A 146 16.83 24.95 9.32
N ASN A 147 16.18 24.31 8.36
CA ASN A 147 16.77 24.08 7.06
C ASN A 147 15.70 23.90 5.97
N SER A 148 16.11 23.91 4.72
CA SER A 148 15.21 23.74 3.57
C SER A 148 15.96 23.17 2.39
N GLY A 149 15.23 22.61 1.43
CA GLY A 149 15.83 22.04 0.23
C GLY A 149 14.84 21.25 -0.59
N ASN A 150 15.38 20.35 -1.40
CA ASN A 150 14.62 19.43 -2.21
C ASN A 150 14.45 18.10 -1.51
N VAL A 151 13.36 17.40 -1.85
CA VAL A 151 13.00 16.14 -1.24
C VAL A 151 12.43 15.16 -2.27
N SER A 152 12.70 13.88 -2.07
CA SER A 152 12.03 12.78 -2.75
C SER A 152 11.23 11.99 -1.70
N VAL A 153 9.94 11.80 -1.95
CA VAL A 153 9.03 11.11 -1.04
C VAL A 153 8.48 9.87 -1.71
N THR A 154 8.66 8.73 -1.07
CA THR A 154 8.18 7.43 -1.55
C THR A 154 7.14 6.88 -0.58
N LEU A 155 5.92 6.65 -1.07
CA LEU A 155 4.92 5.82 -0.42
C LEU A 155 5.10 4.39 -0.92
N SER A 156 5.34 3.45 -0.01
CA SER A 156 5.35 2.03 -0.36
C SER A 156 3.92 1.54 -0.56
N GLY A 157 3.64 0.97 -1.73
CA GLY A 157 2.38 0.26 -1.98
C GLY A 157 2.37 -1.18 -1.47
N ALA A 158 3.43 -1.62 -0.78
CA ALA A 158 3.52 -2.97 -0.26
C ALA A 158 2.55 -3.16 0.91
N GLY A 159 1.78 -4.24 0.87
CA GLY A 159 0.86 -4.65 1.92
C GLY A 159 1.01 -6.14 2.24
N GLN A 160 0.28 -6.58 3.27
CA GLN A 160 0.17 -7.98 3.66
C GLN A 160 -1.08 -8.59 3.04
N TYR A 161 -0.91 -9.71 2.37
CA TYR A 161 -2.00 -10.35 1.64
C TYR A 161 -2.09 -11.84 1.95
N VAL A 162 -3.29 -12.36 1.75
CA VAL A 162 -3.57 -13.80 1.70
C VAL A 162 -4.24 -14.13 0.38
N CYS A 163 -3.92 -15.30 -0.19
CA CYS A 163 -4.59 -15.85 -1.36
C CYS A 163 -5.24 -17.18 -0.97
N GLN A 164 -6.56 -17.24 -1.05
CA GLN A 164 -7.32 -18.44 -0.67
C GLN A 164 -7.58 -19.38 -1.85
N SER A 165 -7.57 -18.83 -3.07
CA SER A 165 -7.83 -19.62 -4.28
C SER A 165 -7.12 -19.03 -5.49
N TRP A 166 -6.69 -19.90 -6.38
CA TRP A 166 -6.15 -19.53 -7.69
C TRP A 166 -6.51 -20.59 -8.72
N THR A 167 -6.48 -20.22 -10.00
CA THR A 167 -6.66 -21.12 -11.12
C THR A 167 -5.46 -20.98 -12.06
N LYS A 168 -4.98 -22.10 -12.59
CA LYS A 168 -3.94 -22.15 -13.62
C LYS A 168 -4.53 -22.72 -14.89
N THR A 169 -4.36 -22.04 -16.00
CA THR A 169 -4.76 -22.48 -17.34
C THR A 169 -3.54 -22.44 -18.24
N ILE A 170 -3.31 -23.52 -19.00
CA ILE A 170 -2.23 -23.61 -20.00
C ILE A 170 -2.89 -23.54 -21.37
N PRO A 171 -2.95 -22.35 -22.01
CA PRO A 171 -3.62 -22.20 -23.31
C PRO A 171 -2.82 -22.80 -24.47
N TYR A 172 -1.49 -22.82 -24.39
CA TYR A 172 -0.57 -23.40 -25.33
C TYR A 172 0.82 -23.58 -24.70
N VAL A 173 1.71 -24.27 -25.43
CA VAL A 173 3.06 -24.62 -24.95
C VAL A 173 3.81 -23.40 -24.47
N ASP A 174 4.47 -23.52 -23.31
CA ASP A 174 5.29 -22.52 -22.64
C ASP A 174 4.51 -21.24 -22.23
N ARG A 175 3.19 -21.33 -22.10
CA ARG A 175 2.37 -20.22 -21.60
C ARG A 175 1.35 -20.71 -20.60
N ALA A 176 1.28 -19.98 -19.48
CA ALA A 176 0.29 -20.24 -18.45
C ALA A 176 -0.38 -18.93 -17.99
N ILE A 177 -1.64 -19.03 -17.68
CA ILE A 177 -2.44 -17.94 -17.10
C ILE A 177 -2.81 -18.37 -15.69
N ILE A 178 -2.42 -17.57 -14.71
CA ILE A 178 -2.86 -17.72 -13.31
C ILE A 178 -3.81 -16.58 -12.98
N ASN A 179 -5.02 -16.92 -12.55
CA ASN A 179 -5.95 -15.96 -11.97
C ASN A 179 -6.03 -16.22 -10.47
N CYS A 180 -5.86 -15.19 -9.67
CA CYS A 180 -5.92 -15.29 -8.22
C CYS A 180 -6.50 -14.01 -7.60
N THR A 181 -7.04 -14.15 -6.41
CA THR A 181 -7.56 -13.01 -5.64
C THR A 181 -6.73 -12.86 -4.37
N PHE A 182 -6.07 -11.71 -4.25
CA PHE A 182 -5.32 -11.33 -3.04
C PHE A 182 -6.17 -10.42 -2.17
N ARG A 183 -6.36 -10.82 -0.95
CA ARG A 183 -7.08 -10.03 0.06
C ARG A 183 -6.09 -9.50 1.08
N GLU A 184 -6.12 -8.19 1.27
CA GLU A 184 -5.31 -7.51 2.27
C GLU A 184 -5.69 -7.95 3.68
N VAL A 185 -4.68 -8.15 4.52
CA VAL A 185 -4.83 -8.49 5.94
C VAL A 185 -3.95 -7.58 6.78
N PHE A 186 -4.40 -7.30 7.97
CA PHE A 186 -3.67 -6.48 8.95
C PHE A 186 -3.30 -7.39 10.10
N GLU A 187 -2.08 -7.90 10.07
CA GLU A 187 -1.53 -8.74 11.13
C GLU A 187 -0.64 -7.88 12.04
N PRO A 188 -0.63 -8.14 13.35
CA PRO A 188 0.19 -7.42 14.32
C PRO A 188 1.69 -7.65 14.13
#